data_3d5d4aa8e027c9f8a7a5af26ae2aaac6
#
_entry.id   3d5d4aa8e027c9f8a7a5af26ae2aaac6
#
_cell.length_a   1.000
_cell.length_b   1.000
_cell.length_c   1.000
_cell.angle_alpha   90.00
_cell.angle_beta   90.00
_cell.angle_gamma   90.00
#
_symmetry.space_group_name_H-M   'P 1'
#
loop_
_entity.id
_entity.type
_entity.pdbx_description
1 polymer ?
#
loop_
_entity_poly.entity_id
_entity_poly.type
_entity_poly.pdbx_seq_one_letter_code
_entity_poly.pdbx_strand_id
1 'polypeptide(L)'
;MKKIGIDIDEVLSETVAGFLAFYNEEHDTHFFFDQIVEYSFSKIFNITPEAEKSELIAFFASTYFAELATVSGSTEAIKKLSKNYELYAVSSRPPQLMKLTSDWLDKHFNGYFEEIILIDSHFDSSKNKSSVCIEKHLDYFVEDVLSYAEDCAMTELQVFLLDKPWNQSRIEDHNIIRVKNWSEIVDTII
;
A
#
# COMPACT_ATOMS: atom_id res chain seq x y z
N MET A 1 17.94 11.23 11.37
CA MET A 1 17.55 9.80 11.31
C MET A 1 17.31 9.45 9.84
N LYS A 2 17.52 8.19 9.44
CA LYS A 2 17.08 7.75 8.10
C LYS A 2 15.56 7.68 8.05
N LYS A 3 14.99 7.82 6.85
CA LYS A 3 13.56 7.96 6.62
C LYS A 3 13.03 6.83 5.75
N ILE A 4 11.89 6.28 6.14
CA ILE A 4 11.24 5.19 5.41
C ILE A 4 9.84 5.64 4.98
N GLY A 5 9.58 5.63 3.67
CA GLY A 5 8.23 5.72 3.12
C GLY A 5 7.59 4.34 3.08
N ILE A 6 6.33 4.25 3.42
CA ILE A 6 5.62 2.97 3.54
C ILE A 6 4.24 3.14 2.90
N ASP A 7 3.95 2.33 1.90
CA ASP A 7 2.59 2.27 1.36
C ASP A 7 1.60 1.69 2.37
N ILE A 8 0.32 1.93 2.17
CA ILE A 8 -0.72 1.47 3.09
C ILE A 8 -1.39 0.20 2.58
N ASP A 9 -1.92 0.24 1.34
CA ASP A 9 -2.72 -0.85 0.80
C ASP A 9 -1.83 -2.04 0.44
N GLU A 10 -2.17 -3.24 0.93
CA GLU A 10 -1.38 -4.48 0.80
C GLU A 10 0.05 -4.46 1.39
N VAL A 11 0.44 -3.35 1.98
CA VAL A 11 1.70 -3.21 2.73
C VAL A 11 1.44 -3.17 4.24
N LEU A 12 0.55 -2.30 4.70
CA LEU A 12 0.11 -2.20 6.10
C LEU A 12 -1.27 -2.81 6.33
N SER A 13 -2.22 -2.61 5.39
CA SER A 13 -3.61 -3.06 5.46
C SER A 13 -3.90 -4.14 4.44
N GLU A 14 -4.68 -5.17 4.81
CA GLU A 14 -5.17 -6.22 3.90
C GLU A 14 -6.36 -5.72 3.08
N THR A 15 -6.13 -4.71 2.24
CA THR A 15 -7.18 -3.98 1.51
C THR A 15 -7.86 -4.84 0.46
N VAL A 16 -7.11 -5.67 -0.27
CA VAL A 16 -7.67 -6.59 -1.28
C VAL A 16 -8.59 -7.61 -0.62
N ALA A 17 -8.17 -8.19 0.51
CA ALA A 17 -9.02 -9.14 1.23
C ALA A 17 -10.32 -8.48 1.73
N GLY A 18 -10.22 -7.26 2.28
CA GLY A 18 -11.40 -6.48 2.68
C GLY A 18 -12.32 -6.13 1.52
N PHE A 19 -11.76 -5.72 0.37
CA PHE A 19 -12.53 -5.41 -0.82
C PHE A 19 -13.22 -6.66 -1.39
N LEU A 20 -12.53 -7.81 -1.43
CA LEU A 20 -13.14 -9.07 -1.88
C LEU A 20 -14.28 -9.51 -0.97
N ALA A 21 -14.14 -9.38 0.35
CA ALA A 21 -15.22 -9.70 1.28
C ALA A 21 -16.44 -8.80 1.03
N PHE A 22 -16.24 -7.50 0.87
CA PHE A 22 -17.28 -6.53 0.52
C PHE A 22 -17.95 -6.90 -0.83
N TYR A 23 -17.16 -7.04 -1.89
CA TYR A 23 -17.66 -7.30 -3.24
C TYR A 23 -18.42 -8.63 -3.34
N ASN A 24 -17.91 -9.68 -2.72
CA ASN A 24 -18.55 -10.99 -2.70
C ASN A 24 -19.91 -10.96 -2.01
N GLU A 25 -20.06 -10.21 -0.91
CA GLU A 25 -21.34 -10.07 -0.23
C GLU A 25 -22.34 -9.26 -1.06
N GLU A 26 -21.91 -8.12 -1.63
CA GLU A 26 -22.79 -7.25 -2.41
C GLU A 26 -23.29 -7.89 -3.71
N HIS A 27 -22.49 -8.76 -4.33
CA HIS A 27 -22.80 -9.34 -5.66
C HIS A 27 -23.07 -10.85 -5.66
N ASP A 28 -23.13 -11.50 -4.48
CA ASP A 28 -23.30 -12.96 -4.33
C ASP A 28 -22.26 -13.74 -5.18
N THR A 29 -20.99 -13.28 -5.10
CA THR A 29 -19.84 -13.87 -5.82
C THR A 29 -18.87 -14.56 -4.85
N HIS A 30 -17.87 -15.25 -5.39
CA HIS A 30 -16.89 -16.00 -4.60
C HIS A 30 -15.48 -15.83 -5.18
N PHE A 31 -14.99 -14.60 -5.25
CA PHE A 31 -13.62 -14.32 -5.63
C PHE A 31 -12.66 -14.56 -4.46
N PHE A 32 -11.47 -15.08 -4.76
CA PHE A 32 -10.42 -15.35 -3.78
C PHE A 32 -9.18 -14.53 -4.08
N PHE A 33 -8.36 -14.27 -3.05
CA PHE A 33 -7.16 -13.46 -3.13
C PHE A 33 -6.20 -13.91 -4.25
N ASP A 34 -5.99 -15.22 -4.40
CA ASP A 34 -5.07 -15.78 -5.41
C ASP A 34 -5.50 -15.55 -6.86
N GLN A 35 -6.75 -15.12 -7.08
CA GLN A 35 -7.26 -14.77 -8.41
C GLN A 35 -6.90 -13.32 -8.80
N ILE A 36 -6.43 -12.51 -7.84
CA ILE A 36 -6.04 -11.12 -8.08
C ILE A 36 -4.60 -11.11 -8.58
N VAL A 37 -4.42 -11.39 -9.86
CA VAL A 37 -3.08 -11.47 -10.50
C VAL A 37 -2.71 -10.20 -11.27
N GLU A 38 -3.59 -9.22 -11.30
CA GLU A 38 -3.39 -7.89 -11.91
C GLU A 38 -3.87 -6.80 -10.97
N TYR A 39 -3.23 -5.64 -11.02
CA TYR A 39 -3.61 -4.46 -10.24
C TYR A 39 -4.80 -3.70 -10.89
N SER A 40 -5.85 -4.46 -11.28
CA SER A 40 -7.08 -3.90 -11.85
C SER A 40 -8.23 -4.88 -11.61
N PHE A 41 -9.12 -4.52 -10.72
CA PHE A 41 -10.30 -5.33 -10.41
C PHE A 41 -11.28 -5.39 -11.59
N SER A 42 -11.35 -4.36 -12.43
CA SER A 42 -12.22 -4.36 -13.60
C SER A 42 -11.95 -5.51 -14.55
N LYS A 43 -10.71 -5.87 -14.76
CA LYS A 43 -10.34 -7.02 -15.59
C LYS A 43 -10.70 -8.36 -14.93
N ILE A 44 -10.49 -8.48 -13.62
CA ILE A 44 -10.73 -9.71 -12.88
C ILE A 44 -12.23 -9.99 -12.74
N PHE A 45 -13.00 -8.94 -12.43
CA PHE A 45 -14.45 -9.05 -12.25
C PHE A 45 -15.22 -8.91 -13.56
N ASN A 46 -14.53 -8.63 -14.68
CA ASN A 46 -15.12 -8.39 -15.99
C ASN A 46 -16.20 -7.29 -15.95
N ILE A 47 -15.86 -6.18 -15.31
CA ILE A 47 -16.69 -4.97 -15.20
C ILE A 47 -16.00 -3.80 -15.89
N THR A 48 -16.71 -2.69 -16.12
CA THR A 48 -16.10 -1.49 -16.70
C THR A 48 -15.25 -0.73 -15.66
N PRO A 49 -14.26 0.11 -16.08
CA PRO A 49 -13.51 0.95 -15.14
C PRO A 49 -14.41 1.89 -14.33
N GLU A 50 -15.51 2.37 -14.91
CA GLU A 50 -16.48 3.22 -14.21
C GLU A 50 -17.22 2.44 -13.11
N ALA A 51 -17.57 1.16 -13.39
CA ALA A 51 -18.16 0.27 -12.39
C ALA A 51 -17.16 -0.03 -11.27
N GLU A 52 -15.89 -0.37 -11.60
CA GLU A 52 -14.82 -0.55 -10.62
C GLU A 52 -14.68 0.67 -9.70
N LYS A 53 -14.67 1.87 -10.26
CA LYS A 53 -14.62 3.12 -9.49
C LYS A 53 -15.81 3.27 -8.54
N SER A 54 -17.02 2.91 -9.00
CA SER A 54 -18.22 2.96 -8.17
C SER A 54 -18.15 1.97 -7.00
N GLU A 55 -17.66 0.75 -7.27
CA GLU A 55 -17.45 -0.27 -6.23
C GLU A 55 -16.40 0.17 -5.19
N LEU A 56 -15.29 0.77 -5.63
CA LEU A 56 -14.28 1.30 -4.71
C LEU A 56 -14.86 2.42 -3.83
N ILE A 57 -15.67 3.33 -4.39
CA ILE A 57 -16.33 4.38 -3.60
C ILE A 57 -17.27 3.77 -2.55
N ALA A 58 -18.07 2.76 -2.93
CA ALA A 58 -18.97 2.06 -2.01
C ALA A 58 -18.19 1.33 -0.91
N PHE A 59 -17.10 0.66 -1.28
CA PHE A 59 -16.19 0.00 -0.34
C PHE A 59 -15.60 0.98 0.67
N PHE A 60 -15.11 2.14 0.24
CA PHE A 60 -14.54 3.16 1.14
C PHE A 60 -15.56 3.71 2.14
N ALA A 61 -16.86 3.64 1.83
CA ALA A 61 -17.95 4.03 2.73
C ALA A 61 -18.43 2.89 3.63
N SER A 62 -17.93 1.66 3.45
CA SER A 62 -18.37 0.47 4.15
C SER A 62 -17.64 0.24 5.49
N THR A 63 -18.22 -0.62 6.34
CA THR A 63 -17.56 -1.13 7.54
C THR A 63 -16.35 -2.00 7.21
N TYR A 64 -16.35 -2.67 6.05
CA TYR A 64 -15.22 -3.47 5.58
C TYR A 64 -13.93 -2.66 5.47
N PHE A 65 -14.02 -1.44 4.92
CA PHE A 65 -12.86 -0.54 4.83
C PHE A 65 -12.43 0.02 6.20
N ALA A 66 -13.39 0.36 7.05
CA ALA A 66 -13.10 0.88 8.39
C ALA A 66 -12.44 -0.16 9.31
N GLU A 67 -12.69 -1.45 9.07
CA GLU A 67 -12.24 -2.58 9.91
C GLU A 67 -11.16 -3.44 9.23
N LEU A 68 -10.44 -2.90 8.23
CA LEU A 68 -9.36 -3.63 7.57
C LEU A 68 -8.37 -4.23 8.57
N ALA A 69 -8.02 -5.48 8.36
CA ALA A 69 -6.95 -6.14 9.10
C ALA A 69 -5.57 -5.57 8.70
N THR A 70 -4.60 -5.72 9.58
CA THR A 70 -3.19 -5.39 9.27
C THR A 70 -2.50 -6.55 8.57
N VAL A 71 -1.63 -6.24 7.61
CA VAL A 71 -0.74 -7.24 7.01
C VAL A 71 0.11 -7.91 8.09
N SER A 72 0.20 -9.22 8.04
CA SER A 72 0.92 -10.01 9.06
C SER A 72 2.34 -9.53 9.28
N GLY A 73 2.71 -9.28 10.53
CA GLY A 73 4.04 -8.80 10.94
C GLY A 73 4.27 -7.31 10.77
N SER A 74 3.36 -6.56 10.13
CA SER A 74 3.53 -5.11 9.93
C SER A 74 3.58 -4.33 11.24
N THR A 75 2.69 -4.66 12.18
CA THR A 75 2.59 -3.94 13.47
C THR A 75 3.89 -4.04 14.28
N GLU A 76 4.45 -5.25 14.40
CA GLU A 76 5.72 -5.48 15.09
C GLU A 76 6.90 -4.83 14.37
N ALA A 77 6.92 -4.91 13.03
CA ALA A 77 7.95 -4.30 12.21
C ALA A 77 7.97 -2.77 12.36
N ILE A 78 6.81 -2.11 12.21
CA ILE A 78 6.66 -0.66 12.38
C ILE A 78 7.11 -0.22 13.77
N LYS A 79 6.66 -0.91 14.82
CA LYS A 79 7.11 -0.65 16.20
C LYS A 79 8.62 -0.79 16.39
N LYS A 80 9.26 -1.73 15.67
CA LYS A 80 10.71 -1.94 15.73
C LYS A 80 11.46 -0.85 14.97
N LEU A 81 11.00 -0.54 13.75
CA LEU A 81 11.59 0.48 12.88
C LEU A 81 11.46 1.89 13.45
N SER A 82 10.33 2.25 14.06
CA SER A 82 10.09 3.59 14.64
C SER A 82 11.08 3.99 15.74
N LYS A 83 11.85 3.06 16.29
CA LYS A 83 12.89 3.37 17.29
C LYS A 83 14.11 4.07 16.70
N ASN A 84 14.40 3.83 15.41
CA ASN A 84 15.63 4.28 14.77
C ASN A 84 15.41 5.01 13.43
N TYR A 85 14.16 5.07 12.96
CA TYR A 85 13.79 5.65 11.66
C TYR A 85 12.59 6.58 11.82
N GLU A 86 12.53 7.62 11.00
CA GLU A 86 11.33 8.43 10.78
C GLU A 86 10.46 7.73 9.74
N LEU A 87 9.19 7.46 10.07
CA LEU A 87 8.29 6.69 9.22
C LEU A 87 7.24 7.60 8.60
N TYR A 88 7.02 7.46 7.30
CA TYR A 88 6.03 8.21 6.52
C TYR A 88 5.06 7.22 5.88
N ALA A 89 3.76 7.38 6.13
CA ALA A 89 2.74 6.62 5.41
C ALA A 89 2.41 7.35 4.11
N VAL A 90 2.61 6.68 2.96
CA VAL A 90 2.45 7.30 1.63
C VAL A 90 1.55 6.41 0.78
N SER A 91 0.34 6.87 0.46
CA SER A 91 -0.64 6.06 -0.28
C SER A 91 -1.26 6.81 -1.44
N SER A 92 -1.69 6.06 -2.46
CA SER A 92 -2.48 6.54 -3.59
C SER A 92 -3.98 6.71 -3.26
N ARG A 93 -4.38 6.53 -2.01
CA ARG A 93 -5.76 6.78 -1.56
C ARG A 93 -6.17 8.23 -1.82
N PRO A 94 -7.46 8.48 -2.18
CA PRO A 94 -7.99 9.83 -2.30
C PRO A 94 -7.84 10.64 -0.99
N PRO A 95 -7.49 11.94 -1.05
CA PRO A 95 -7.34 12.81 0.13
C PRO A 95 -8.60 12.88 1.02
N GLN A 96 -9.79 12.64 0.44
CA GLN A 96 -11.07 12.59 1.15
C GLN A 96 -11.08 11.48 2.22
N LEU A 97 -10.24 10.46 2.07
CA LEU A 97 -10.09 9.36 3.03
C LEU A 97 -9.10 9.65 4.16
N MET A 98 -8.52 10.85 4.23
CA MET A 98 -7.49 11.21 5.22
C MET A 98 -7.92 10.86 6.64
N LYS A 99 -9.14 11.27 7.03
CA LYS A 99 -9.61 11.00 8.39
C LYS A 99 -9.74 9.50 8.68
N LEU A 100 -10.36 8.73 7.78
CA LEU A 100 -10.52 7.29 7.95
C LEU A 100 -9.17 6.57 7.98
N THR A 101 -8.25 7.00 7.11
CA THR A 101 -6.89 6.44 7.05
C THR A 101 -6.10 6.76 8.31
N SER A 102 -6.16 8.00 8.80
CA SER A 102 -5.50 8.42 10.05
C SER A 102 -6.05 7.66 11.26
N ASP A 103 -7.37 7.59 11.41
CA ASP A 103 -8.02 6.86 12.51
C ASP A 103 -7.60 5.37 12.50
N TRP A 104 -7.53 4.76 11.32
CA TRP A 104 -7.09 3.37 11.17
C TRP A 104 -5.61 3.19 11.52
N LEU A 105 -4.73 4.07 11.02
CA LEU A 105 -3.30 4.04 11.34
C LEU A 105 -3.05 4.27 12.84
N ASP A 106 -3.74 5.20 13.47
CA ASP A 106 -3.63 5.46 14.91
C ASP A 106 -4.08 4.25 15.75
N LYS A 107 -5.16 3.59 15.32
CA LYS A 107 -5.67 2.38 15.98
C LYS A 107 -4.66 1.23 15.97
N HIS A 108 -3.97 1.02 14.84
CA HIS A 108 -3.14 -0.17 14.63
C HIS A 108 -1.65 0.09 14.85
N PHE A 109 -1.16 1.32 14.68
CA PHE A 109 0.27 1.67 14.70
C PHE A 109 0.64 2.75 15.72
N ASN A 110 -0.25 3.09 16.65
CA ASN A 110 0.04 3.95 17.82
C ASN A 110 0.72 5.30 17.49
N GLY A 111 0.41 5.91 16.34
CA GLY A 111 1.03 7.19 15.96
C GLY A 111 2.53 7.11 15.69
N TYR A 112 3.05 5.97 15.21
CA TYR A 112 4.47 5.83 14.84
C TYR A 112 4.86 6.55 13.55
N PHE A 113 3.89 7.07 12.79
CA PHE A 113 4.15 7.81 11.56
C PHE A 113 4.28 9.30 11.84
N GLU A 114 5.36 9.91 11.32
CA GLU A 114 5.57 11.36 11.39
C GLU A 114 4.55 12.13 10.54
N GLU A 115 4.16 11.54 9.39
CA GLU A 115 3.22 12.15 8.45
C GLU A 115 2.48 11.09 7.66
N ILE A 116 1.22 11.38 7.32
CA ILE A 116 0.39 10.60 6.41
C ILE A 116 0.19 11.42 5.14
N ILE A 117 0.59 10.87 3.98
CA ILE A 117 0.56 11.54 2.69
C ILE A 117 -0.33 10.75 1.73
N LEU A 118 -1.47 11.33 1.35
CA LEU A 118 -2.37 10.77 0.36
C LEU A 118 -2.23 11.54 -0.96
N ILE A 119 -1.96 10.83 -2.06
CA ILE A 119 -1.49 11.44 -3.31
C ILE A 119 -2.57 11.53 -4.38
N ASP A 120 -3.70 10.83 -4.25
CA ASP A 120 -4.76 10.82 -5.29
C ASP A 120 -4.24 10.62 -6.74
N SER A 121 -3.41 9.62 -6.95
CA SER A 121 -2.81 9.38 -8.27
C SER A 121 -3.83 9.07 -9.39
N HIS A 122 -5.09 8.79 -9.05
CA HIS A 122 -6.17 8.57 -10.00
C HIS A 122 -6.77 9.86 -10.58
N PHE A 123 -6.62 11.01 -9.90
CA PHE A 123 -7.24 12.27 -10.29
C PHE A 123 -6.23 13.40 -10.51
N ASP A 124 -5.04 13.34 -9.91
CA ASP A 124 -3.96 14.31 -10.07
C ASP A 124 -2.64 13.61 -10.41
N SER A 125 -2.34 13.48 -11.68
CA SER A 125 -1.09 12.90 -12.17
C SER A 125 0.16 13.78 -11.91
N SER A 126 -0.01 14.97 -11.33
CA SER A 126 1.12 15.86 -11.01
C SER A 126 1.92 15.43 -9.79
N LYS A 127 1.32 14.61 -8.92
CA LYS A 127 1.97 14.02 -7.75
C LYS A 127 1.97 12.50 -7.85
N ASN A 128 3.13 11.91 -7.64
CA ASN A 128 3.33 10.47 -7.56
C ASN A 128 4.19 10.13 -6.33
N LYS A 129 4.30 8.86 -5.99
CA LYS A 129 5.08 8.41 -4.83
C LYS A 129 6.56 8.81 -4.95
N SER A 130 7.14 8.78 -6.14
CA SER A 130 8.54 9.18 -6.35
C SER A 130 8.77 10.66 -6.06
N SER A 131 7.82 11.55 -6.36
CA SER A 131 7.92 12.96 -5.97
C SER A 131 7.95 13.16 -4.46
N VAL A 132 7.18 12.35 -3.71
CA VAL A 132 7.22 12.35 -2.23
C VAL A 132 8.54 11.82 -1.72
N CYS A 133 9.10 10.77 -2.34
CA CYS A 133 10.41 10.25 -1.98
C CYS A 133 11.48 11.33 -2.05
N ILE A 134 11.48 12.14 -3.11
CA ILE A 134 12.41 13.27 -3.28
C ILE A 134 12.13 14.38 -2.26
N GLU A 135 10.87 14.83 -2.14
CA GLU A 135 10.47 15.93 -1.24
C GLU A 135 10.83 15.64 0.22
N LYS A 136 10.57 14.42 0.68
CA LYS A 136 10.84 14.01 2.07
C LYS A 136 12.26 13.51 2.29
N HIS A 137 13.06 13.36 1.23
CA HIS A 137 14.41 12.78 1.29
C HIS A 137 14.39 11.39 1.93
N LEU A 138 13.56 10.48 1.39
CA LEU A 138 13.45 9.13 1.90
C LEU A 138 14.68 8.30 1.52
N ASP A 139 15.13 7.45 2.44
CA ASP A 139 16.24 6.51 2.21
C ASP A 139 15.73 5.14 1.75
N TYR A 140 14.51 4.77 2.17
CA TYR A 140 13.86 3.50 1.87
C TYR A 140 12.40 3.72 1.53
N PHE A 141 11.85 2.80 0.71
CA PHE A 141 10.42 2.73 0.45
C PHE A 141 9.92 1.28 0.52
N VAL A 142 8.73 1.05 1.07
CA VAL A 142 8.06 -0.26 1.08
C VAL A 142 6.81 -0.18 0.22
N GLU A 143 6.68 -1.08 -0.75
CA GLU A 143 5.68 -1.07 -1.81
C GLU A 143 5.22 -2.50 -2.16
N ASP A 144 4.04 -2.66 -2.78
CA ASP A 144 3.54 -3.93 -3.31
C ASP A 144 3.27 -3.90 -4.83
N VAL A 145 3.24 -2.71 -5.44
CA VAL A 145 3.02 -2.54 -6.88
C VAL A 145 4.34 -2.28 -7.58
N LEU A 146 4.73 -3.16 -8.53
CA LEU A 146 6.03 -3.10 -9.18
C LEU A 146 6.27 -1.77 -9.93
N SER A 147 5.28 -1.23 -10.65
CA SER A 147 5.45 0.04 -11.38
C SER A 147 5.69 1.23 -10.44
N TYR A 148 5.07 1.26 -9.27
CA TYR A 148 5.34 2.29 -8.26
C TYR A 148 6.71 2.09 -7.60
N ALA A 149 7.11 0.84 -7.38
CA ALA A 149 8.45 0.52 -6.91
C ALA A 149 9.53 0.99 -7.88
N GLU A 150 9.34 0.76 -9.20
CA GLU A 150 10.24 1.22 -10.25
C GLU A 150 10.34 2.75 -10.29
N ASP A 151 9.20 3.47 -10.23
CA ASP A 151 9.18 4.93 -10.17
C ASP A 151 9.93 5.48 -8.94
N CYS A 152 9.76 4.86 -7.78
CA CYS A 152 10.48 5.25 -6.57
C CYS A 152 11.98 4.93 -6.66
N ALA A 153 12.36 3.77 -7.20
CA ALA A 153 13.76 3.35 -7.34
C ALA A 153 14.56 4.30 -8.24
N MET A 154 13.92 4.96 -9.22
CA MET A 154 14.56 5.99 -10.07
C MET A 154 15.11 7.18 -9.26
N THR A 155 14.71 7.36 -8.01
CA THR A 155 15.24 8.39 -7.11
C THR A 155 16.44 7.93 -6.29
N GLU A 156 17.05 6.79 -6.65
CA GLU A 156 18.24 6.19 -6.05
C GLU A 156 18.05 5.67 -4.60
N LEU A 157 16.80 5.63 -4.10
CA LEU A 157 16.50 5.02 -2.81
C LEU A 157 16.33 3.49 -2.94
N GLN A 158 16.50 2.77 -1.83
CA GLN A 158 16.24 1.32 -1.79
C GLN A 158 14.75 1.06 -1.62
N VAL A 159 14.15 0.26 -2.51
CA VAL A 159 12.75 -0.16 -2.43
C VAL A 159 12.65 -1.61 -2.01
N PHE A 160 11.79 -1.90 -1.04
CA PHE A 160 11.38 -3.25 -0.67
C PHE A 160 10.01 -3.53 -1.29
N LEU A 161 9.96 -4.45 -2.25
CA LEU A 161 8.73 -4.87 -2.91
C LEU A 161 8.18 -6.12 -2.22
N LEU A 162 7.08 -5.99 -1.48
CA LEU A 162 6.39 -7.13 -0.89
C LEU A 162 5.83 -8.05 -1.98
N ASP A 163 6.17 -9.33 -1.91
CA ASP A 163 5.77 -10.34 -2.87
C ASP A 163 4.25 -10.54 -2.87
N LYS A 164 3.61 -10.27 -4.01
CA LYS A 164 2.17 -10.35 -4.21
C LYS A 164 1.85 -10.99 -5.56
N PRO A 165 0.67 -11.62 -5.76
CA PRO A 165 0.34 -12.27 -7.02
C PRO A 165 0.38 -11.35 -8.25
N TRP A 166 0.12 -10.06 -8.10
CA TRP A 166 0.09 -9.06 -9.19
C TRP A 166 1.44 -8.45 -9.54
N ASN A 167 2.50 -8.74 -8.79
CA ASN A 167 3.80 -8.12 -9.03
C ASN A 167 4.89 -9.11 -9.45
N GLN A 168 4.54 -10.26 -10.04
CA GLN A 168 5.45 -11.37 -10.32
C GLN A 168 6.39 -11.14 -11.53
N SER A 169 6.29 -10.01 -12.21
CA SER A 169 7.20 -9.65 -13.30
C SER A 169 8.65 -9.54 -12.81
N ARG A 170 9.59 -9.73 -13.75
CA ARG A 170 11.02 -9.62 -13.46
C ARG A 170 11.37 -8.19 -13.02
N ILE A 171 12.13 -8.10 -11.93
CA ILE A 171 12.75 -6.86 -11.46
C ILE A 171 14.09 -6.69 -12.18
N GLU A 172 14.30 -5.54 -12.83
CA GLU A 172 15.56 -5.21 -13.52
C GLU A 172 16.39 -4.18 -12.73
N ASP A 173 15.77 -3.36 -11.90
CA ASP A 173 16.45 -2.35 -11.10
C ASP A 173 17.04 -2.99 -9.83
N HIS A 174 18.35 -2.78 -9.62
CA HIS A 174 19.09 -3.30 -8.45
C HIS A 174 18.72 -2.60 -7.13
N ASN A 175 18.05 -1.44 -7.18
CA ASN A 175 17.52 -0.76 -6.02
C ASN A 175 16.20 -1.36 -5.52
N ILE A 176 15.61 -2.34 -6.23
CA ILE A 176 14.39 -3.01 -5.81
C ILE A 176 14.73 -4.41 -5.29
N ILE A 177 14.40 -4.66 -4.03
CA ILE A 177 14.52 -6.00 -3.41
C ILE A 177 13.13 -6.56 -3.18
N ARG A 178 12.79 -7.67 -3.85
CA ARG A 178 11.57 -8.41 -3.55
C ARG A 178 11.73 -9.15 -2.23
N VAL A 179 10.76 -8.99 -1.34
CA VAL A 179 10.75 -9.59 0.00
C VAL A 179 9.42 -10.29 0.24
N LYS A 180 9.44 -11.38 1.00
CA LYS A 180 8.24 -12.19 1.26
C LYS A 180 7.36 -11.63 2.37
N ASN A 181 7.95 -10.90 3.31
CA ASN A 181 7.27 -10.45 4.52
C ASN A 181 8.04 -9.33 5.22
N TRP A 182 7.42 -8.77 6.23
CA TRP A 182 7.99 -7.69 7.03
C TRP A 182 9.25 -8.08 7.80
N SER A 183 9.43 -9.36 8.16
CA SER A 183 10.66 -9.80 8.85
C SER A 183 11.88 -9.61 7.96
N GLU A 184 11.79 -9.99 6.67
CA GLU A 184 12.89 -9.81 5.72
C GLU A 184 13.27 -8.33 5.54
N ILE A 185 12.29 -7.41 5.54
CA ILE A 185 12.53 -5.96 5.50
C ILE A 185 13.34 -5.53 6.74
N VAL A 186 12.83 -5.89 7.91
CA VAL A 186 13.47 -5.52 9.19
C VAL A 186 14.91 -6.06 9.27
N ASP A 187 15.12 -7.33 8.90
CA ASP A 187 16.44 -7.98 8.95
C ASP A 187 17.44 -7.38 7.93
N THR A 188 16.94 -6.75 6.87
CA THR A 188 17.79 -6.08 5.87
C THR A 188 18.16 -4.65 6.30
N ILE A 189 17.24 -3.95 6.99
CA ILE A 189 17.42 -2.53 7.35
C ILE A 189 18.19 -2.37 8.67
N ILE A 190 18.01 -3.27 9.62
CA ILE A 190 18.60 -3.23 10.97
C ILE A 190 19.83 -4.12 11.08
#